data_94c360200d4cf27f83ae87c3001ebd57
#
_entry.id   94c360200d4cf27f83ae87c3001ebd57
#
_cell.length_a   1.000
_cell.length_b   1.000
_cell.length_c   1.000
_cell.angle_alpha   90.00
_cell.angle_beta   90.00
_cell.angle_gamma   90.00
#
_symmetry.space_group_name_H-M   'P 1'
#
loop_
_entity.id
_entity.type
_entity.pdbx_description
1 polymer ?
#
loop_
_entity_poly.entity_id
_entity_poly.type
_entity_poly.pdbx_seq_one_letter_code
_entity_poly.pdbx_strand_id
1 'polypeptide(L)'
;MNFLTELLSPKTSQTTTKTAPQRKRHRGTEIKNSLEIELMRESGRIVATVLKEISQIAAPGMTTMELDAYAEKRIREMGATPSFKGYHGFPGSICVCLNDEVVHGIPNAKKVIRNGDLLKVDTGAYKNGFHGDSCITIAVGKVKPKALELMAVAENGMYEGVKQVKAGNSLLDIAAAIEDYVTSKGYSIVEGFTGHGVGRNLHEAPAVFNTRTEQLPNVKLKAGMVLAIEPIINAGSKFTRTLRDRWTVVTIDKCLSAQFEHTVLVTKEGYEILTDRAEVEN
;
A
#
# COMPACT_ATOMS: atom_id res chain seq x y z
N MET A 1 -4.16 13.66 8.45
CA MET A 1 -5.59 13.39 8.21
C MET A 1 -5.69 11.90 7.96
N ASN A 2 -6.38 11.15 8.82
CA ASN A 2 -6.51 9.70 8.62
C ASN A 2 -7.47 9.45 7.47
N PHE A 3 -7.09 8.67 6.46
CA PHE A 3 -7.92 8.30 5.31
C PHE A 3 -9.25 7.63 5.71
N LEU A 4 -9.31 7.01 6.89
CA LEU A 4 -10.53 6.44 7.48
C LEU A 4 -11.62 7.49 7.76
N THR A 5 -11.26 8.75 8.03
CA THR A 5 -12.23 9.80 8.41
C THR A 5 -13.08 10.27 7.22
N GLU A 6 -12.55 10.21 5.99
CA GLU A 6 -13.32 10.61 4.79
C GLU A 6 -14.35 9.57 4.34
N LEU A 7 -14.11 8.29 4.61
CA LEU A 7 -15.09 7.22 4.30
C LEU A 7 -16.27 7.18 5.28
N LEU A 8 -16.16 7.78 6.47
CA LEU A 8 -17.12 7.67 7.58
C LEU A 8 -17.82 8.99 7.98
N SER A 9 -17.50 10.15 7.37
CA SER A 9 -18.10 11.44 7.77
C SER A 9 -19.50 11.68 7.19
N PRO A 10 -20.51 12.05 8.00
CA PRO A 10 -21.82 12.47 7.51
C PRO A 10 -21.73 13.91 6.96
N LYS A 11 -22.31 14.13 5.78
CA LYS A 11 -22.34 15.43 5.09
C LYS A 11 -23.32 16.40 5.77
N THR A 12 -22.84 17.57 6.15
CA THR A 12 -23.66 18.79 6.33
C THR A 12 -23.87 19.50 4.98
N SER A 13 -25.11 19.90 4.75
CA SER A 13 -25.59 20.59 3.56
C SER A 13 -25.16 22.06 3.53
N GLN A 14 -24.75 22.60 2.39
CA GLN A 14 -25.22 23.91 1.90
C GLN A 14 -24.77 24.25 0.46
N THR A 15 -25.74 24.69 -0.29
CA THR A 15 -25.85 25.67 -1.40
C THR A 15 -25.15 25.45 -2.73
N THR A 16 -26.01 25.37 -3.70
CA THR A 16 -26.02 25.35 -5.16
C THR A 16 -25.04 26.27 -5.90
N THR A 17 -24.20 25.67 -6.73
CA THR A 17 -23.78 26.19 -8.05
C THR A 17 -23.77 25.05 -9.06
N LYS A 18 -24.34 25.30 -10.27
CA LYS A 18 -24.45 24.32 -11.34
C LYS A 18 -23.07 23.91 -11.83
N THR A 19 -22.66 22.68 -11.56
CA THR A 19 -21.48 22.02 -12.10
C THR A 19 -21.86 20.74 -12.83
N ALA A 20 -21.05 20.34 -13.82
CA ALA A 20 -21.21 19.18 -14.71
C ALA A 20 -21.72 17.90 -14.01
N PRO A 21 -22.30 16.93 -14.70
CA PRO A 21 -22.98 15.79 -14.12
C PRO A 21 -22.04 15.00 -13.22
N GLN A 22 -22.22 15.12 -11.91
CA GLN A 22 -21.54 14.29 -10.92
C GLN A 22 -21.98 12.84 -11.13
N ARG A 23 -21.04 11.99 -11.58
CA ARG A 23 -21.24 10.53 -11.58
C ARG A 23 -21.64 10.13 -10.15
N LYS A 24 -22.77 9.38 -10.06
CA LYS A 24 -23.24 8.79 -8.80
C LYS A 24 -22.08 8.04 -8.15
N ARG A 25 -21.68 8.44 -6.93
CA ARG A 25 -20.76 7.66 -6.11
C ARG A 25 -21.39 6.29 -5.86
N HIS A 26 -20.83 5.25 -6.45
CA HIS A 26 -21.19 3.88 -6.09
C HIS A 26 -20.81 3.64 -4.62
N ARG A 27 -21.80 3.35 -3.78
CA ARG A 27 -21.61 3.05 -2.34
C ARG A 27 -21.21 1.58 -2.10
N GLY A 28 -20.75 0.83 -3.10
CA GLY A 28 -20.45 -0.58 -3.00
C GLY A 28 -19.09 -0.92 -3.62
N THR A 29 -18.59 -2.09 -3.29
CA THR A 29 -17.38 -2.67 -3.89
C THR A 29 -17.58 -2.82 -5.40
N GLU A 30 -16.66 -2.30 -6.19
CA GLU A 30 -16.68 -2.45 -7.65
C GLU A 30 -16.14 -3.81 -8.07
N ILE A 31 -16.84 -4.48 -8.98
CA ILE A 31 -16.40 -5.72 -9.63
C ILE A 31 -15.86 -5.35 -11.00
N LYS A 32 -14.60 -5.66 -11.24
CA LYS A 32 -13.93 -5.39 -12.53
C LYS A 32 -14.26 -6.50 -13.53
N ASN A 33 -14.56 -6.09 -14.75
CA ASN A 33 -14.72 -7.01 -15.89
C ASN A 33 -13.35 -7.41 -16.45
N SER A 34 -13.32 -8.35 -17.41
CA SER A 34 -12.06 -8.87 -17.98
C SER A 34 -11.20 -7.80 -18.65
N LEU A 35 -11.80 -6.83 -19.35
CA LEU A 35 -11.06 -5.73 -19.97
C LEU A 35 -10.44 -4.81 -18.92
N GLU A 36 -11.20 -4.46 -17.88
CA GLU A 36 -10.70 -3.62 -16.77
C GLU A 36 -9.56 -4.32 -16.01
N ILE A 37 -9.64 -5.63 -15.83
CA ILE A 37 -8.58 -6.43 -15.22
C ILE A 37 -7.29 -6.37 -16.05
N GLU A 38 -7.38 -6.48 -17.39
CA GLU A 38 -6.20 -6.34 -18.28
C GLU A 38 -5.54 -4.97 -18.12
N LEU A 39 -6.33 -3.89 -18.07
CA LEU A 39 -5.81 -2.55 -17.85
C LEU A 39 -5.16 -2.40 -16.47
N MET A 40 -5.70 -3.06 -15.45
CA MET A 40 -5.10 -3.08 -14.11
C MET A 40 -3.80 -3.90 -14.06
N ARG A 41 -3.67 -4.97 -14.83
CA ARG A 41 -2.40 -5.70 -15.00
C ARG A 41 -1.32 -4.81 -15.59
N GLU A 42 -1.64 -3.94 -16.55
CA GLU A 42 -0.67 -2.97 -17.08
C GLU A 42 -0.15 -2.02 -15.99
N SER A 43 -1.06 -1.44 -15.21
CA SER A 43 -0.68 -0.54 -14.11
C SER A 43 0.10 -1.27 -13.02
N GLY A 44 -0.32 -2.48 -12.67
CA GLY A 44 0.35 -3.33 -11.69
C GLY A 44 1.77 -3.72 -12.11
N ARG A 45 1.95 -4.08 -13.40
CA ARG A 45 3.29 -4.39 -13.95
C ARG A 45 4.23 -3.19 -13.89
N ILE A 46 3.73 -1.97 -14.14
CA ILE A 46 4.54 -0.75 -14.03
C ILE A 46 5.01 -0.56 -12.58
N VAL A 47 4.11 -0.70 -11.60
CA VAL A 47 4.45 -0.62 -10.18
C VAL A 47 5.48 -1.67 -9.80
N ALA A 48 5.27 -2.93 -10.18
CA ALA A 48 6.20 -4.03 -9.92
C ALA A 48 7.59 -3.76 -10.51
N THR A 49 7.65 -3.24 -11.76
CA THR A 49 8.90 -2.88 -12.43
C THR A 49 9.64 -1.80 -11.65
N VAL A 50 8.97 -0.70 -11.30
CA VAL A 50 9.61 0.42 -10.58
C VAL A 50 10.13 -0.02 -9.22
N LEU A 51 9.36 -0.80 -8.45
CA LEU A 51 9.80 -1.31 -7.16
C LEU A 51 10.98 -2.28 -7.28
N LYS A 52 10.97 -3.16 -8.30
CA LYS A 52 12.10 -4.06 -8.57
C LYS A 52 13.37 -3.26 -8.90
N GLU A 53 13.28 -2.28 -9.81
CA GLU A 53 14.41 -1.42 -10.17
C GLU A 53 14.93 -0.63 -8.96
N ILE A 54 14.03 -0.04 -8.14
CA ILE A 54 14.44 0.67 -6.91
C ILE A 54 15.14 -0.27 -5.93
N SER A 55 14.68 -1.52 -5.79
CA SER A 55 15.33 -2.49 -4.91
C SER A 55 16.78 -2.81 -5.32
N GLN A 56 17.08 -2.66 -6.60
CA GLN A 56 18.43 -2.90 -7.16
C GLN A 56 19.36 -1.69 -7.04
N ILE A 57 18.80 -0.47 -7.15
CA ILE A 57 19.62 0.76 -7.14
C ILE A 57 19.74 1.42 -5.77
N ALA A 58 18.82 1.13 -4.83
CA ALA A 58 18.84 1.76 -3.51
C ALA A 58 20.12 1.42 -2.74
N ALA A 59 20.93 2.44 -2.46
CA ALA A 59 22.25 2.29 -1.85
C ALA A 59 22.50 3.36 -0.78
N PRO A 60 23.41 3.09 0.17
CA PRO A 60 23.86 4.10 1.13
C PRO A 60 24.45 5.32 0.41
N GLY A 61 24.09 6.51 0.88
CA GLY A 61 24.50 7.80 0.30
C GLY A 61 23.44 8.42 -0.62
N MET A 62 22.52 7.65 -1.18
CA MET A 62 21.37 8.20 -1.91
C MET A 62 20.42 8.93 -0.98
N THR A 63 19.77 9.96 -1.50
CA THR A 63 18.67 10.64 -0.82
C THR A 63 17.33 10.03 -1.21
N THR A 64 16.33 10.16 -0.34
CA THR A 64 14.96 9.70 -0.68
C THR A 64 14.34 10.49 -1.83
N MET A 65 14.81 11.74 -2.07
CA MET A 65 14.39 12.54 -3.23
C MET A 65 14.93 11.99 -4.56
N GLU A 66 16.15 11.42 -4.57
CA GLU A 66 16.69 10.79 -5.78
C GLU A 66 15.91 9.54 -6.18
N LEU A 67 15.43 8.75 -5.19
CA LEU A 67 14.54 7.62 -5.46
C LEU A 67 13.17 8.09 -5.99
N ASP A 68 12.62 9.18 -5.45
CA ASP A 68 11.37 9.77 -5.95
C ASP A 68 11.48 10.23 -7.40
N ALA A 69 12.58 10.95 -7.71
CA ALA A 69 12.86 11.41 -9.07
C ALA A 69 13.03 10.26 -10.06
N TYR A 70 13.72 9.18 -9.61
CA TYR A 70 13.87 7.96 -10.41
C TYR A 70 12.51 7.32 -10.69
N ALA A 71 11.71 7.10 -9.64
CA ALA A 71 10.39 6.48 -9.76
C ALA A 71 9.47 7.28 -10.69
N GLU A 72 9.40 8.60 -10.52
CA GLU A 72 8.59 9.46 -11.39
C GLU A 72 9.01 9.34 -12.85
N LYS A 73 10.30 9.41 -13.12
CA LYS A 73 10.85 9.26 -14.48
C LYS A 73 10.42 7.91 -15.08
N ARG A 74 10.63 6.81 -14.35
CA ARG A 74 10.34 5.46 -14.85
C ARG A 74 8.85 5.24 -15.11
N ILE A 75 7.98 5.68 -14.18
CA ILE A 75 6.52 5.59 -14.36
C ILE A 75 6.10 6.34 -15.63
N ARG A 76 6.64 7.54 -15.87
CA ARG A 76 6.31 8.35 -17.06
C ARG A 76 6.86 7.76 -18.36
N GLU A 77 8.06 7.20 -18.34
CA GLU A 77 8.65 6.50 -19.48
C GLU A 77 7.81 5.29 -19.93
N MET A 78 7.14 4.61 -18.98
CA MET A 78 6.20 3.52 -19.28
C MET A 78 4.79 4.00 -19.65
N GLY A 79 4.60 5.30 -19.87
CA GLY A 79 3.35 5.91 -20.33
C GLY A 79 2.26 5.96 -19.26
N ALA A 80 2.66 6.00 -17.98
CA ALA A 80 1.78 6.14 -16.83
C ALA A 80 1.99 7.47 -16.08
N THR A 81 1.15 7.75 -15.10
CA THR A 81 1.28 8.87 -14.16
C THR A 81 1.47 8.33 -12.74
N PRO A 82 2.37 8.91 -11.91
CA PRO A 82 2.44 8.55 -10.48
C PRO A 82 1.09 8.79 -9.80
N SER A 83 0.57 7.77 -9.11
CA SER A 83 -0.75 7.84 -8.46
C SER A 83 -0.76 8.76 -7.25
N PHE A 84 0.39 8.91 -6.55
CA PHE A 84 0.47 9.63 -5.28
C PHE A 84 0.71 11.12 -5.45
N LYS A 85 1.40 11.53 -6.53
CA LYS A 85 1.76 12.95 -6.73
C LYS A 85 0.53 13.83 -6.89
N GLY A 86 0.30 14.72 -5.92
CA GLY A 86 -0.88 15.59 -5.85
C GLY A 86 -2.12 14.93 -5.22
N TYR A 87 -2.10 13.64 -4.92
CA TYR A 87 -3.21 12.96 -4.26
C TYR A 87 -3.40 13.51 -2.85
N HIS A 88 -4.56 14.13 -2.57
CA HIS A 88 -4.83 14.90 -1.35
C HIS A 88 -3.74 15.93 -0.97
N GLY A 89 -2.94 16.36 -1.95
CA GLY A 89 -1.84 17.31 -1.75
C GLY A 89 -0.50 16.67 -1.38
N PHE A 90 -0.35 15.33 -1.48
CA PHE A 90 0.94 14.66 -1.28
C PHE A 90 1.96 15.15 -2.33
N PRO A 91 3.19 15.56 -1.94
CA PRO A 91 4.11 16.22 -2.87
C PRO A 91 4.96 15.27 -3.70
N GLY A 92 5.14 14.02 -3.27
CA GLY A 92 6.02 13.03 -3.91
C GLY A 92 5.31 12.13 -4.91
N SER A 93 6.07 11.47 -5.75
CA SER A 93 5.60 10.42 -6.67
C SER A 93 5.52 9.06 -5.98
N ILE A 94 6.32 8.87 -4.93
CA ILE A 94 6.37 7.69 -4.06
C ILE A 94 6.38 8.12 -2.60
N CYS A 95 5.95 7.23 -1.68
CA CYS A 95 6.24 7.38 -0.26
C CYS A 95 7.58 6.68 0.05
N VAL A 96 8.44 7.35 0.82
CA VAL A 96 9.75 6.78 1.22
C VAL A 96 9.94 6.92 2.72
N CYS A 97 9.95 5.80 3.41
CA CYS A 97 10.04 5.72 4.86
C CYS A 97 11.32 4.99 5.30
N LEU A 98 12.03 5.54 6.29
CA LEU A 98 13.21 4.91 6.88
C LEU A 98 12.92 4.43 8.30
N ASN A 99 13.32 3.21 8.62
CA ASN A 99 13.37 2.65 9.98
C ASN A 99 12.04 2.74 10.73
N ASP A 100 11.91 3.71 11.64
CA ASP A 100 10.72 3.95 12.48
C ASP A 100 9.64 4.80 11.78
N GLU A 101 9.90 5.31 10.58
CA GLU A 101 8.84 5.87 9.75
C GLU A 101 7.97 4.74 9.22
N VAL A 102 6.68 4.85 9.45
CA VAL A 102 5.69 3.79 9.17
C VAL A 102 5.17 3.86 7.75
N VAL A 103 4.49 4.95 7.40
CA VAL A 103 3.91 5.23 6.08
C VAL A 103 3.97 6.71 5.73
N HIS A 104 3.67 7.05 4.49
CA HIS A 104 3.50 8.40 3.94
C HIS A 104 4.73 9.31 4.12
N GLY A 105 5.94 8.74 4.18
CA GLY A 105 7.17 9.51 4.28
C GLY A 105 7.38 10.35 3.02
N ILE A 106 7.50 11.69 3.22
CA ILE A 106 7.75 12.62 2.11
C ILE A 106 9.20 12.49 1.64
N PRO A 107 9.45 12.26 0.34
CA PRO A 107 10.81 12.30 -0.23
C PRO A 107 11.51 13.63 0.04
N ASN A 108 12.78 13.58 0.43
CA ASN A 108 13.53 14.75 0.86
C ASN A 108 15.01 14.65 0.48
N ALA A 109 15.57 15.73 -0.10
CA ALA A 109 16.98 15.81 -0.49
C ALA A 109 17.96 15.80 0.71
N LYS A 110 17.47 16.02 1.94
CA LYS A 110 18.27 15.94 3.17
C LYS A 110 18.15 14.58 3.87
N LYS A 111 17.19 13.73 3.47
CA LYS A 111 17.00 12.39 4.05
C LYS A 111 17.88 11.42 3.27
N VAL A 112 19.07 11.15 3.82
CA VAL A 112 20.10 10.28 3.21
C VAL A 112 19.93 8.86 3.76
N ILE A 113 19.87 7.90 2.86
CA ILE A 113 19.82 6.46 3.14
C ILE A 113 21.20 6.01 3.65
N ARG A 114 21.24 5.20 4.69
CA ARG A 114 22.47 4.75 5.34
C ARG A 114 22.59 3.24 5.32
N ASN A 115 23.81 2.75 5.41
CA ASN A 115 24.05 1.33 5.64
C ASN A 115 23.42 0.87 6.96
N GLY A 116 22.58 -0.16 6.89
CA GLY A 116 21.84 -0.69 8.00
C GLY A 116 20.40 -0.19 8.13
N ASP A 117 19.94 0.71 7.23
CA ASP A 117 18.54 1.17 7.21
C ASP A 117 17.59 0.11 6.65
N LEU A 118 16.38 0.08 7.18
CA LEU A 118 15.19 -0.45 6.50
C LEU A 118 14.54 0.67 5.71
N LEU A 119 14.46 0.49 4.41
CA LEU A 119 13.87 1.44 3.48
C LEU A 119 12.54 0.88 2.96
N LYS A 120 11.43 1.51 3.30
CA LYS A 120 10.12 1.23 2.71
C LYS A 120 9.89 2.15 1.53
N VAL A 121 9.51 1.58 0.41
CA VAL A 121 9.12 2.31 -0.80
C VAL A 121 7.74 1.85 -1.21
N ASP A 122 6.83 2.78 -1.28
CA ASP A 122 5.45 2.58 -1.65
C ASP A 122 5.13 3.46 -2.87
N THR A 123 4.54 2.87 -3.91
CA THR A 123 4.28 3.54 -5.18
C THR A 123 3.05 3.03 -5.88
N GLY A 124 2.33 3.95 -6.49
CA GLY A 124 1.23 3.64 -7.39
C GLY A 124 1.44 4.22 -8.80
N ALA A 125 0.91 3.53 -9.78
CA ALA A 125 0.89 3.98 -11.17
C ALA A 125 -0.54 4.01 -11.72
N TYR A 126 -0.87 5.10 -12.42
CA TYR A 126 -2.15 5.28 -13.10
C TYR A 126 -1.96 5.22 -14.60
N LYS A 127 -2.60 4.26 -15.26
CA LYS A 127 -2.58 4.09 -16.71
C LYS A 127 -3.93 3.63 -17.22
N ASN A 128 -4.33 4.15 -18.37
CA ASN A 128 -5.57 3.74 -19.08
C ASN A 128 -6.84 3.75 -18.21
N GLY A 129 -6.90 4.64 -17.20
CA GLY A 129 -8.07 4.80 -16.34
C GLY A 129 -8.04 3.97 -15.07
N PHE A 130 -6.95 3.24 -14.77
CA PHE A 130 -6.83 2.37 -13.59
C PHE A 130 -5.51 2.56 -12.84
N HIS A 131 -5.55 2.31 -11.53
CA HIS A 131 -4.40 2.32 -10.65
C HIS A 131 -3.87 0.91 -10.41
N GLY A 132 -2.56 0.81 -10.17
CA GLY A 132 -1.91 -0.27 -9.44
C GLY A 132 -1.20 0.34 -8.24
N ASP A 133 -1.02 -0.41 -7.16
CA ASP A 133 -0.47 0.02 -5.89
C ASP A 133 0.34 -1.09 -5.24
N SER A 134 1.53 -0.79 -4.71
CA SER A 134 2.34 -1.79 -4.00
C SER A 134 3.47 -1.14 -3.20
N CYS A 135 3.86 -1.82 -2.13
CA CYS A 135 4.93 -1.41 -1.24
C CYS A 135 5.94 -2.55 -0.99
N ILE A 136 7.21 -2.19 -0.83
CA ILE A 136 8.27 -3.10 -0.38
C ILE A 136 9.09 -2.48 0.73
N THR A 137 9.66 -3.34 1.57
CA THR A 137 10.73 -2.98 2.49
C THR A 137 12.05 -3.57 2.00
N ILE A 138 13.09 -2.74 1.93
CA ILE A 138 14.43 -3.06 1.42
C ILE A 138 15.42 -2.97 2.58
N ALA A 139 16.27 -3.99 2.74
CA ALA A 139 17.40 -3.94 3.65
C ALA A 139 18.59 -3.27 2.95
N VAL A 140 19.01 -2.09 3.39
CA VAL A 140 20.09 -1.34 2.73
C VAL A 140 21.44 -1.69 3.37
N GLY A 141 22.27 -2.39 2.59
CA GLY A 141 23.57 -2.86 3.05
C GLY A 141 23.45 -3.90 4.18
N LYS A 142 24.29 -3.76 5.23
CA LYS A 142 24.32 -4.73 6.34
C LYS A 142 23.38 -4.31 7.45
N VAL A 143 22.19 -4.89 7.50
CA VAL A 143 21.19 -4.66 8.57
C VAL A 143 21.33 -5.67 9.71
N LYS A 144 20.75 -5.36 10.87
CA LYS A 144 20.74 -6.25 12.03
C LYS A 144 19.82 -7.46 11.79
N PRO A 145 20.14 -8.66 12.35
CA PRO A 145 19.28 -9.85 12.17
C PRO A 145 17.80 -9.63 12.56
N LYS A 146 17.54 -8.88 13.63
CA LYS A 146 16.17 -8.51 14.05
C LYS A 146 15.42 -7.67 13.01
N ALA A 147 16.12 -6.88 12.20
CA ALA A 147 15.51 -6.12 11.12
C ALA A 147 15.13 -7.05 9.95
N LEU A 148 15.97 -8.02 9.62
CA LEU A 148 15.63 -9.05 8.61
C LEU A 148 14.47 -9.93 9.06
N GLU A 149 14.43 -10.29 10.36
CA GLU A 149 13.30 -11.04 10.93
C GLU A 149 11.99 -10.25 10.80
N LEU A 150 11.98 -8.96 11.16
CA LEU A 150 10.82 -8.08 11.01
C LEU A 150 10.36 -8.01 9.55
N MET A 151 11.28 -7.83 8.61
CA MET A 151 10.96 -7.82 7.17
C MET A 151 10.30 -9.12 6.73
N ALA A 152 10.89 -10.26 7.11
CA ALA A 152 10.36 -11.58 6.78
C ALA A 152 8.97 -11.80 7.40
N VAL A 153 8.73 -11.33 8.62
CA VAL A 153 7.41 -11.43 9.27
C VAL A 153 6.39 -10.53 8.54
N ALA A 154 6.77 -9.32 8.13
CA ALA A 154 5.88 -8.42 7.40
C ALA A 154 5.50 -8.99 6.03
N GLU A 155 6.48 -9.48 5.28
CA GLU A 155 6.26 -10.06 3.96
C GLU A 155 5.42 -11.35 4.03
N ASN A 156 5.81 -12.28 4.89
CA ASN A 156 5.05 -13.52 5.05
C ASN A 156 3.64 -13.28 5.60
N GLY A 157 3.48 -12.32 6.55
CA GLY A 157 2.17 -11.93 7.06
C GLY A 157 1.25 -11.41 5.96
N MET A 158 1.77 -10.60 5.03
CA MET A 158 1.03 -10.18 3.84
C MET A 158 0.61 -11.40 3.00
N TYR A 159 1.53 -12.33 2.72
CA TYR A 159 1.22 -13.53 1.92
C TYR A 159 0.22 -14.47 2.63
N GLU A 160 0.23 -14.58 3.97
CA GLU A 160 -0.82 -15.32 4.69
C GLU A 160 -2.21 -14.72 4.44
N GLY A 161 -2.31 -13.39 4.41
CA GLY A 161 -3.54 -12.70 4.00
C GLY A 161 -3.90 -12.93 2.54
N VAL A 162 -2.94 -12.83 1.62
CA VAL A 162 -3.13 -13.05 0.18
C VAL A 162 -3.66 -14.47 -0.11
N LYS A 163 -3.18 -15.49 0.59
CA LYS A 163 -3.67 -16.87 0.47
C LYS A 163 -5.16 -17.01 0.77
N GLN A 164 -5.75 -16.09 1.53
CA GLN A 164 -7.18 -16.09 1.82
C GLN A 164 -8.01 -15.38 0.76
N VAL A 165 -7.38 -14.72 -0.23
CA VAL A 165 -8.07 -14.00 -1.31
C VAL A 165 -8.66 -14.99 -2.31
N LYS A 166 -9.92 -15.36 -2.07
CA LYS A 166 -10.69 -16.30 -2.87
C LYS A 166 -12.16 -15.95 -2.85
N ALA A 167 -12.85 -16.13 -3.97
CA ALA A 167 -14.31 -15.96 -4.00
C ALA A 167 -15.02 -16.88 -2.99
N GLY A 168 -15.90 -16.30 -2.16
CA GLY A 168 -16.59 -16.99 -1.07
C GLY A 168 -15.98 -16.80 0.31
N ASN A 169 -14.68 -16.57 0.43
CA ASN A 169 -14.05 -16.07 1.66
C ASN A 169 -14.50 -14.64 1.96
N SER A 170 -14.02 -14.08 3.03
CA SER A 170 -14.38 -12.73 3.49
C SER A 170 -13.16 -11.90 3.87
N LEU A 171 -13.34 -10.60 4.07
CA LEU A 171 -12.27 -9.72 4.56
C LEU A 171 -11.75 -10.15 5.94
N LEU A 172 -12.60 -10.72 6.79
CA LEU A 172 -12.17 -11.24 8.10
C LEU A 172 -11.25 -12.46 7.97
N ASP A 173 -11.38 -13.28 6.93
CA ASP A 173 -10.45 -14.40 6.71
C ASP A 173 -9.06 -13.88 6.40
N ILE A 174 -8.95 -12.80 5.60
CA ILE A 174 -7.67 -12.11 5.32
C ILE A 174 -7.08 -11.54 6.61
N ALA A 175 -7.88 -10.75 7.33
CA ALA A 175 -7.46 -10.12 8.58
C ALA A 175 -7.01 -11.14 9.63
N ALA A 176 -7.75 -12.23 9.78
CA ALA A 176 -7.44 -13.31 10.72
C ALA A 176 -6.11 -13.99 10.41
N ALA A 177 -5.86 -14.32 9.14
CA ALA A 177 -4.63 -14.98 8.73
C ALA A 177 -3.39 -14.10 8.97
N ILE A 178 -3.49 -12.79 8.64
CA ILE A 178 -2.43 -11.82 8.92
C ILE A 178 -2.17 -11.72 10.42
N GLU A 179 -3.22 -11.50 11.21
CA GLU A 179 -3.13 -11.29 12.65
C GLU A 179 -2.53 -12.51 13.36
N ASP A 180 -3.05 -13.71 13.08
CA ASP A 180 -2.58 -14.95 13.70
C ASP A 180 -1.10 -15.20 13.39
N TYR A 181 -0.68 -15.00 12.14
CA TYR A 181 0.71 -15.17 11.77
C TYR A 181 1.63 -14.16 12.47
N VAL A 182 1.35 -12.86 12.35
CA VAL A 182 2.20 -11.79 12.86
C VAL A 182 2.32 -11.84 14.39
N THR A 183 1.18 -12.01 15.09
CA THR A 183 1.17 -12.07 16.56
C THR A 183 1.86 -13.34 17.08
N SER A 184 1.77 -14.47 16.37
CA SER A 184 2.51 -15.69 16.73
C SER A 184 4.03 -15.52 16.69
N LYS A 185 4.52 -14.53 15.93
CA LYS A 185 5.95 -14.17 15.86
C LYS A 185 6.35 -13.09 16.89
N GLY A 186 5.41 -12.59 17.70
CA GLY A 186 5.65 -11.59 18.74
C GLY A 186 5.79 -10.15 18.20
N TYR A 187 5.27 -9.87 17.02
CA TYR A 187 5.24 -8.54 16.42
C TYR A 187 3.86 -7.90 16.51
N SER A 188 3.80 -6.58 16.32
CA SER A 188 2.57 -5.79 16.39
C SER A 188 2.14 -5.34 14.99
N ILE A 189 0.83 -5.41 14.72
CA ILE A 189 0.22 -4.82 13.53
C ILE A 189 -0.21 -3.39 13.87
N VAL A 190 0.13 -2.44 13.00
CA VAL A 190 -0.18 -1.01 13.19
C VAL A 190 -1.69 -0.80 13.17
N GLU A 191 -2.20 -0.04 14.14
CA GLU A 191 -3.61 0.37 14.20
C GLU A 191 -3.88 1.63 13.36
N GLY A 192 -5.09 1.74 12.83
CA GLY A 192 -5.57 2.93 12.13
C GLY A 192 -5.21 2.99 10.65
N PHE A 193 -4.58 1.95 10.10
CA PHE A 193 -4.32 1.81 8.68
C PHE A 193 -4.88 0.48 8.16
N THR A 194 -5.39 0.53 6.94
CA THR A 194 -6.03 -0.62 6.29
C THR A 194 -5.63 -0.66 4.84
N GLY A 195 -5.64 -1.81 4.22
CA GLY A 195 -5.74 -1.93 2.79
C GLY A 195 -7.10 -1.46 2.27
N HIS A 196 -7.28 -1.49 0.98
CA HIS A 196 -8.43 -0.90 0.30
C HIS A 196 -8.75 -1.61 -1.02
N GLY A 197 -9.90 -1.32 -1.61
CA GLY A 197 -10.14 -1.61 -3.01
C GLY A 197 -9.27 -0.73 -3.91
N VAL A 198 -8.85 -1.26 -5.04
CA VAL A 198 -8.09 -0.53 -6.08
C VAL A 198 -8.83 -0.60 -7.40
N GLY A 199 -8.80 0.48 -8.18
CA GLY A 199 -9.45 0.48 -9.48
C GLY A 199 -9.32 1.80 -10.22
N ARG A 200 -10.45 2.41 -10.57
CA ARG A 200 -10.49 3.74 -11.20
C ARG A 200 -10.06 4.86 -10.26
N ASN A 201 -10.28 4.65 -8.95
CA ASN A 201 -9.70 5.47 -7.91
C ASN A 201 -8.59 4.69 -7.24
N LEU A 202 -7.58 5.40 -6.73
CA LEU A 202 -6.49 4.80 -5.98
C LEU A 202 -7.05 4.05 -4.76
N HIS A 203 -7.91 4.70 -3.99
CA HIS A 203 -8.61 4.09 -2.88
C HIS A 203 -10.11 3.93 -3.18
N GLU A 204 -10.57 2.68 -3.18
CA GLU A 204 -11.98 2.29 -3.34
C GLU A 204 -12.44 1.47 -2.14
N ALA A 205 -13.76 1.30 -2.01
CA ALA A 205 -14.31 0.31 -1.09
C ALA A 205 -14.02 -1.12 -1.60
N PRO A 206 -13.85 -2.09 -0.69
CA PRO A 206 -13.93 -2.00 0.76
C PRO A 206 -12.61 -1.61 1.43
N ALA A 207 -12.63 -1.19 2.69
CA ALA A 207 -11.44 -1.20 3.53
C ALA A 207 -11.06 -2.65 3.86
N VAL A 208 -9.78 -2.98 3.75
CA VAL A 208 -9.23 -4.33 4.01
C VAL A 208 -8.43 -4.29 5.30
N PHE A 209 -8.98 -4.88 6.37
CA PHE A 209 -8.33 -4.87 7.68
C PHE A 209 -7.19 -5.88 7.77
N ASN A 210 -6.17 -5.52 8.53
CA ASN A 210 -5.02 -6.36 8.83
C ASN A 210 -5.17 -7.09 10.18
N THR A 211 -6.23 -6.79 10.92
CA THR A 211 -6.59 -7.42 12.20
C THR A 211 -8.10 -7.63 12.25
N ARG A 212 -8.55 -8.58 13.07
CA ARG A 212 -9.99 -8.80 13.31
C ARG A 212 -10.63 -7.52 13.88
N THR A 213 -11.81 -7.20 13.39
CA THR A 213 -12.59 -6.06 13.86
C THR A 213 -14.09 -6.34 13.75
N GLU A 214 -14.84 -5.86 14.74
CA GLU A 214 -16.31 -5.85 14.73
C GLU A 214 -16.88 -4.49 14.26
N GLN A 215 -16.01 -3.51 14.01
CA GLN A 215 -16.42 -2.13 13.73
C GLN A 215 -16.97 -1.93 12.32
N LEU A 216 -16.68 -2.86 11.40
CA LEU A 216 -17.10 -2.77 10.00
C LEU A 216 -17.71 -4.09 9.51
N PRO A 217 -18.63 -3.99 8.53
CA PRO A 217 -19.29 -5.18 8.01
C PRO A 217 -18.27 -6.11 7.35
N ASN A 218 -18.36 -7.39 7.66
CA ASN A 218 -17.58 -8.41 6.99
C ASN A 218 -18.08 -8.60 5.55
N VAL A 219 -17.30 -8.18 4.57
CA VAL A 219 -17.65 -8.27 3.15
C VAL A 219 -17.17 -9.61 2.58
N LYS A 220 -18.05 -10.35 1.94
CA LYS A 220 -17.68 -11.56 1.19
C LYS A 220 -16.95 -11.19 -0.10
N LEU A 221 -15.83 -11.87 -0.37
CA LEU A 221 -15.04 -11.71 -1.55
C LEU A 221 -15.78 -12.29 -2.79
N LYS A 222 -15.73 -11.55 -3.89
CA LYS A 222 -16.32 -11.94 -5.17
C LYS A 222 -15.27 -11.86 -6.25
N ALA A 223 -15.27 -12.78 -7.20
CA ALA A 223 -14.40 -12.71 -8.36
C ALA A 223 -14.56 -11.37 -9.09
N GLY A 224 -13.45 -10.75 -9.47
CA GLY A 224 -13.39 -9.41 -10.07
C GLY A 224 -13.21 -8.27 -9.05
N MET A 225 -13.21 -8.52 -7.74
CA MET A 225 -12.71 -7.55 -6.77
C MET A 225 -11.19 -7.43 -6.91
N VAL A 226 -10.66 -6.21 -6.76
CA VAL A 226 -9.22 -5.95 -6.70
C VAL A 226 -8.93 -5.18 -5.43
N LEU A 227 -7.98 -5.70 -4.64
CA LEU A 227 -7.72 -5.25 -3.27
C LEU A 227 -6.22 -5.00 -3.06
N ALA A 228 -5.86 -3.94 -2.35
CA ALA A 228 -4.56 -3.77 -1.74
C ALA A 228 -4.51 -4.55 -0.42
N ILE A 229 -3.55 -5.46 -0.28
CA ILE A 229 -3.27 -6.22 0.94
C ILE A 229 -1.94 -5.73 1.47
N GLU A 230 -1.98 -4.95 2.58
CA GLU A 230 -0.84 -4.12 3.00
C GLU A 230 -0.65 -4.08 4.53
N PRO A 231 -0.39 -5.19 5.20
CA PRO A 231 -0.12 -5.15 6.63
C PRO A 231 1.16 -4.36 6.94
N ILE A 232 1.06 -3.50 7.93
CA ILE A 232 2.18 -2.71 8.45
C ILE A 232 2.57 -3.27 9.81
N ILE A 233 3.82 -3.70 9.95
CA ILE A 233 4.30 -4.46 11.11
C ILE A 233 5.37 -3.67 11.86
N ASN A 234 5.18 -3.52 13.17
CA ASN A 234 6.13 -2.87 14.05
C ASN A 234 6.86 -3.89 14.94
N ALA A 235 8.15 -3.64 15.18
CA ALA A 235 8.94 -4.42 16.12
C ALA A 235 8.60 -4.13 17.60
N GLY A 236 7.84 -3.08 17.86
CA GLY A 236 7.40 -2.64 19.18
C GLY A 236 5.90 -2.35 19.23
N SER A 237 5.54 -1.16 19.67
CA SER A 237 4.16 -0.73 19.84
C SER A 237 3.38 -0.66 18.51
N LYS A 238 2.11 -1.06 18.54
CA LYS A 238 1.17 -0.89 17.43
C LYS A 238 0.74 0.57 17.20
N PHE A 239 1.01 1.45 18.15
CA PHE A 239 0.60 2.85 18.09
C PHE A 239 1.61 3.72 17.35
N THR A 240 1.07 4.72 16.66
CA THR A 240 1.83 5.64 15.80
C THR A 240 1.48 7.08 16.09
N ARG A 241 2.25 8.00 15.54
CA ARG A 241 1.92 9.42 15.51
C ARG A 241 2.34 10.04 14.18
N THR A 242 1.56 11.01 13.71
CA THR A 242 1.91 11.80 12.53
C THR A 242 2.86 12.94 12.89
N LEU A 243 3.86 13.19 12.05
CA LEU A 243 4.81 14.28 12.21
C LEU A 243 4.20 15.65 11.85
N ARG A 244 4.96 16.73 12.07
CA ARG A 244 4.53 18.12 11.78
C ARG A 244 4.30 18.40 10.30
N ASP A 245 4.87 17.60 9.41
CA ASP A 245 4.63 17.65 7.96
C ASP A 245 3.22 17.22 7.57
N ARG A 246 2.43 16.67 8.50
CA ARG A 246 1.06 16.15 8.40
C ARG A 246 0.91 14.91 7.51
N TRP A 247 2.02 14.30 7.11
CA TRP A 247 2.06 13.10 6.27
C TRP A 247 2.80 11.97 6.94
N THR A 248 4.07 12.17 7.22
CA THR A 248 4.94 11.11 7.74
C THR A 248 4.43 10.59 9.08
N VAL A 249 4.11 9.31 9.09
CA VAL A 249 3.71 8.58 10.30
C VAL A 249 4.91 7.84 10.85
N VAL A 250 5.11 7.89 12.18
CA VAL A 250 6.22 7.22 12.87
C VAL A 250 5.71 6.39 14.03
N THR A 251 6.48 5.36 14.43
CA THR A 251 6.22 4.60 15.66
C THR A 251 6.39 5.50 16.88
N ILE A 252 5.59 5.30 17.92
CA ILE A 252 5.69 6.13 19.14
C ILE A 252 6.93 5.80 19.98
N ASP A 253 7.44 4.59 19.87
CA ASP A 253 8.57 4.03 20.63
C ASP A 253 9.89 4.01 19.84
N LYS A 254 9.91 4.51 18.61
CA LYS A 254 11.05 4.52 17.69
C LYS A 254 11.55 3.11 17.30
N CYS A 255 10.74 2.09 17.50
CA CYS A 255 11.04 0.76 17.00
C CYS A 255 10.90 0.69 15.49
N LEU A 256 11.58 -0.27 14.85
CA LEU A 256 11.52 -0.48 13.41
C LEU A 256 10.10 -0.85 12.95
N SER A 257 9.75 -0.42 11.76
CA SER A 257 8.53 -0.78 11.05
C SER A 257 8.88 -1.34 9.67
N ALA A 258 8.12 -2.34 9.20
CA ALA A 258 8.20 -2.90 7.85
C ALA A 258 6.80 -3.03 7.24
N GLN A 259 6.71 -2.86 5.93
CA GLN A 259 5.47 -3.01 5.17
C GLN A 259 5.78 -3.72 3.85
N PHE A 260 4.90 -4.62 3.47
CA PHE A 260 4.82 -5.19 2.13
C PHE A 260 3.37 -5.13 1.68
N GLU A 261 3.20 -4.89 0.40
CA GLU A 261 1.89 -4.76 -0.19
C GLU A 261 1.86 -5.33 -1.60
N HIS A 262 0.69 -5.84 -1.95
CA HIS A 262 0.32 -6.17 -3.32
C HIS A 262 -1.11 -5.74 -3.65
N THR A 263 -1.30 -5.32 -4.92
CA THR A 263 -2.62 -5.28 -5.55
C THR A 263 -2.99 -6.69 -6.01
N VAL A 264 -4.09 -7.22 -5.48
CA VAL A 264 -4.51 -8.62 -5.64
C VAL A 264 -5.91 -8.71 -6.21
N LEU A 265 -6.06 -9.44 -7.30
CA LEU A 265 -7.36 -9.77 -7.92
C LEU A 265 -7.94 -11.02 -7.27
N VAL A 266 -9.20 -10.93 -6.84
CA VAL A 266 -10.00 -12.10 -6.43
C VAL A 266 -10.45 -12.86 -7.68
N THR A 267 -10.07 -14.13 -7.81
CA THR A 267 -10.56 -15.02 -8.87
C THR A 267 -11.60 -16.00 -8.33
N LYS A 268 -12.19 -16.82 -9.19
CA LYS A 268 -13.13 -17.86 -8.77
C LYS A 268 -12.46 -18.92 -7.90
N GLU A 269 -11.24 -19.32 -8.29
CA GLU A 269 -10.52 -20.44 -7.68
C GLU A 269 -9.45 -20.03 -6.66
N GLY A 270 -9.12 -18.74 -6.60
CA GLY A 270 -8.08 -18.20 -5.72
C GLY A 270 -7.83 -16.72 -5.99
N TYR A 271 -6.58 -16.36 -6.25
CA TYR A 271 -6.15 -14.98 -6.48
C TYR A 271 -5.14 -14.88 -7.63
N GLU A 272 -4.91 -13.64 -8.06
CA GLU A 272 -3.82 -13.24 -8.93
C GLU A 272 -3.17 -11.97 -8.37
N ILE A 273 -1.85 -11.93 -8.27
CA ILE A 273 -1.10 -10.76 -7.81
C ILE A 273 -0.79 -9.89 -9.03
N LEU A 274 -1.45 -8.74 -9.15
CA LEU A 274 -1.28 -7.84 -10.31
C LEU A 274 0.04 -7.05 -10.25
N THR A 275 0.66 -6.98 -9.09
CA THR A 275 1.93 -6.29 -8.84
C THR A 275 3.07 -7.27 -8.53
N ASP A 276 3.04 -8.48 -9.09
CA ASP A 276 4.07 -9.49 -8.84
C ASP A 276 5.41 -9.05 -9.45
N ARG A 277 6.40 -8.94 -8.58
CA ARG A 277 7.77 -8.53 -8.96
C ARG A 277 8.61 -9.68 -9.53
N ALA A 278 8.20 -10.92 -9.33
CA ALA A 278 8.87 -12.09 -9.91
C ALA A 278 8.59 -12.23 -11.40
N GLU A 279 7.42 -11.76 -11.88
CA GLU A 279 7.02 -11.83 -13.28
C GLU A 279 7.62 -10.73 -14.16
N VAL A 280 8.32 -9.76 -13.57
CA VAL A 280 8.96 -8.67 -14.33
C VAL A 280 10.35 -9.12 -14.77
N GLU A 281 10.63 -9.04 -16.07
CA GLU A 281 11.98 -9.29 -16.63
C GLU A 281 13.00 -8.26 -16.13
N ASN A 282 14.29 -8.66 -16.08
CA ASN A 282 15.40 -7.78 -15.67
C ASN A 282 15.81 -6.82 -16.80
#